data_751c360c0808fd27b0be7f30380bf3f0
#
_entry.id   751c360c0808fd27b0be7f30380bf3f0
#
_cell.length_a   1.000
_cell.length_b   1.000
_cell.length_c   1.000
_cell.angle_alpha   90.00
_cell.angle_beta   90.00
_cell.angle_gamma   90.00
#
_symmetry.space_group_name_H-M   'P 1'
#
loop_
_entity.id
_entity.type
_entity.pdbx_description
1 polymer ?
#
loop_
_entity_poly.entity_id
_entity_poly.type
_entity_poly.pdbx_seq_one_letter_code
_entity_poly.pdbx_strand_id
1 'polypeptide(L)'
;MSDAKPVTLKIPAGGEKISISNGKLHVPEQPIIPFIEGDGTGRDIWRASVRVFDAAVKKAYGDKRKIHWMEVFAGEKANKAYNTWLPDETVTACRDYLISIKGPLTTPVGGGIRSLNVALRQLLDLYVCLRPVRWFKGVPSPVKTPEKVDMVIFRENTEDIYAGIEFEQGSAECKKFLDLFKQNFPKQYAKIRFPDTSGIGLKPASKEGTERLFRAAVKYAIDNKRKSVTIVHKGNIMKFTEGAFRGWSYNLAEREFPDQVFTWEQWERIKSANDEKEANAQMDAAKKAGKVIIKDAIADITLQQVLTRPDEFDVVATMNLNGDYLSDALAAQVGGIGIAPGGNINYLTGHAVFEATHGTAPKYADLDKVNPGSVILSGEMMFRYMGWLEAADAIINAMDRSIAQKTVTYDFARLMPGATEVKCSEFGDILIRNL
;
A
#
# COMPACT_ATOMS: atom_id res chain seq x y z
N MET A 1 10.91 -32.25 7.18
CA MET A 1 9.71 -32.20 6.35
C MET A 1 8.62 -31.63 7.22
N SER A 2 7.91 -30.61 6.81
CA SER A 2 6.85 -30.00 7.65
C SER A 2 5.67 -30.98 7.74
N ASP A 3 5.17 -31.20 8.96
CA ASP A 3 3.93 -31.98 9.20
C ASP A 3 2.66 -31.22 8.75
N ALA A 4 2.78 -30.40 7.69
CA ALA A 4 1.68 -29.65 7.14
C ALA A 4 0.63 -30.59 6.52
N LYS A 5 -0.64 -30.35 6.85
CA LYS A 5 -1.75 -31.11 6.26
C LYS A 5 -2.13 -30.51 4.91
N PRO A 6 -2.53 -31.33 3.93
CA PRO A 6 -2.97 -30.83 2.62
C PRO A 6 -4.21 -29.92 2.76
N VAL A 7 -4.20 -28.80 2.04
CA VAL A 7 -5.30 -27.83 2.01
C VAL A 7 -6.18 -28.09 0.80
N THR A 8 -7.46 -28.29 1.02
CA THR A 8 -8.45 -28.36 -0.06
C THR A 8 -9.24 -27.07 -0.13
N LEU A 9 -9.01 -26.27 -1.17
CA LEU A 9 -9.76 -25.04 -1.42
C LEU A 9 -11.12 -25.36 -2.07
N LYS A 10 -12.16 -24.68 -1.59
CA LYS A 10 -13.51 -24.80 -2.20
C LYS A 10 -13.64 -23.72 -3.28
N ILE A 11 -13.49 -24.13 -4.53
CA ILE A 11 -13.71 -23.25 -5.67
C ILE A 11 -15.22 -23.01 -5.83
N PRO A 12 -15.70 -21.75 -5.85
CA PRO A 12 -17.10 -21.45 -6.05
C PRO A 12 -17.60 -21.93 -7.43
N ALA A 13 -18.81 -22.50 -7.47
CA ALA A 13 -19.45 -22.83 -8.74
C ALA A 13 -19.97 -21.57 -9.45
N GLY A 14 -19.80 -21.46 -10.75
CA GLY A 14 -20.38 -20.41 -11.59
C GLY A 14 -19.56 -19.13 -11.72
N GLY A 15 -18.38 -19.05 -11.11
CA GLY A 15 -17.45 -17.92 -11.29
C GLY A 15 -16.36 -18.21 -12.32
N GLU A 16 -15.70 -17.14 -12.80
CA GLU A 16 -14.62 -17.20 -13.78
C GLU A 16 -13.35 -16.55 -13.25
N LYS A 17 -12.19 -17.00 -13.78
CA LYS A 17 -10.89 -16.39 -13.44
C LYS A 17 -10.73 -15.04 -14.16
N ILE A 18 -10.18 -14.05 -13.44
CA ILE A 18 -9.64 -12.84 -14.05
C ILE A 18 -8.39 -13.25 -14.84
N SER A 19 -8.18 -12.64 -16.00
CA SER A 19 -6.99 -12.86 -16.81
C SER A 19 -6.34 -11.56 -17.26
N ILE A 20 -5.09 -11.63 -17.75
CA ILE A 20 -4.38 -10.50 -18.32
C ILE A 20 -3.84 -10.88 -19.71
N SER A 21 -4.00 -9.99 -20.67
CA SER A 21 -3.37 -10.10 -21.98
C SER A 21 -2.95 -8.74 -22.50
N ASN A 22 -1.76 -8.67 -23.10
CA ASN A 22 -1.17 -7.40 -23.59
C ASN A 22 -1.16 -6.29 -22.54
N GLY A 23 -0.89 -6.64 -21.27
CA GLY A 23 -0.85 -5.70 -20.14
C GLY A 23 -2.22 -5.15 -19.71
N LYS A 24 -3.32 -5.69 -20.23
CA LYS A 24 -4.69 -5.29 -19.88
C LYS A 24 -5.41 -6.41 -19.13
N LEU A 25 -6.02 -6.08 -17.99
CA LEU A 25 -6.88 -6.98 -17.24
C LEU A 25 -8.19 -7.23 -17.99
N HIS A 26 -8.61 -8.50 -18.02
CA HIS A 26 -9.91 -8.93 -18.48
C HIS A 26 -10.68 -9.48 -17.28
N VAL A 27 -11.60 -8.65 -16.77
CA VAL A 27 -12.43 -8.97 -15.61
C VAL A 27 -13.78 -9.46 -16.10
N PRO A 28 -14.15 -10.72 -15.84
CA PRO A 28 -15.47 -11.24 -16.22
C PRO A 28 -16.57 -10.58 -15.38
N GLU A 29 -17.83 -10.76 -15.79
CA GLU A 29 -18.98 -10.22 -15.04
C GLU A 29 -19.15 -10.94 -13.68
N GLN A 30 -18.67 -12.16 -13.57
CA GLN A 30 -18.75 -12.99 -12.37
C GLN A 30 -17.36 -13.54 -11.98
N PRO A 31 -16.44 -12.66 -11.52
CA PRO A 31 -15.10 -13.10 -11.15
C PRO A 31 -15.09 -13.92 -9.87
N ILE A 32 -14.17 -14.89 -9.78
CA ILE A 32 -13.78 -15.53 -8.54
C ILE A 32 -12.68 -14.68 -7.90
N ILE A 33 -12.89 -14.22 -6.67
CA ILE A 33 -11.93 -13.45 -5.91
C ILE A 33 -11.52 -14.22 -4.64
N PRO A 34 -10.26 -14.68 -4.54
CA PRO A 34 -9.73 -15.23 -3.30
C PRO A 34 -9.75 -14.18 -2.19
N PHE A 35 -10.15 -14.61 -0.99
CA PHE A 35 -10.03 -13.76 0.19
C PHE A 35 -9.40 -14.50 1.36
N ILE A 36 -8.67 -13.77 2.20
CA ILE A 36 -8.17 -14.21 3.50
C ILE A 36 -8.91 -13.41 4.55
N GLU A 37 -9.68 -14.08 5.40
CA GLU A 37 -10.47 -13.44 6.46
C GLU A 37 -9.58 -12.60 7.40
N GLY A 38 -8.39 -13.11 7.72
CA GLY A 38 -7.44 -12.48 8.62
C GLY A 38 -7.55 -12.96 10.06
N ASP A 39 -6.61 -12.50 10.87
CA ASP A 39 -6.48 -12.84 12.29
C ASP A 39 -7.06 -11.74 13.17
N GLY A 40 -7.28 -12.06 14.44
CA GLY A 40 -7.79 -11.10 15.44
C GLY A 40 -9.10 -10.47 15.00
N THR A 41 -9.11 -9.16 14.80
CA THR A 41 -10.28 -8.41 14.32
C THR A 41 -10.65 -8.69 12.86
N GLY A 42 -9.81 -9.42 12.13
CA GLY A 42 -10.02 -9.75 10.70
C GLY A 42 -11.40 -10.36 10.44
N ARG A 43 -11.86 -11.26 11.31
CA ARG A 43 -13.18 -11.90 11.19
C ARG A 43 -14.34 -10.91 11.24
N ASP A 44 -14.29 -9.96 12.17
CA ASP A 44 -15.36 -8.97 12.33
C ASP A 44 -15.42 -8.03 11.14
N ILE A 45 -14.26 -7.47 10.76
CA ILE A 45 -14.18 -6.51 9.64
C ILE A 45 -14.47 -7.17 8.30
N TRP A 46 -14.08 -8.43 8.09
CA TRP A 46 -14.41 -9.13 6.85
C TRP A 46 -15.93 -9.36 6.71
N ARG A 47 -16.59 -9.86 7.78
CA ARG A 47 -18.05 -10.08 7.76
C ARG A 47 -18.83 -8.79 7.45
N ALA A 48 -18.38 -7.65 7.97
CA ALA A 48 -18.98 -6.37 7.66
C ALA A 48 -18.71 -5.96 6.21
N SER A 49 -17.45 -6.07 5.76
CA SER A 49 -16.97 -5.57 4.47
C SER A 49 -17.56 -6.33 3.28
N VAL A 50 -17.59 -7.66 3.33
CA VAL A 50 -18.09 -8.48 2.21
C VAL A 50 -19.53 -8.13 1.85
N ARG A 51 -20.38 -7.86 2.85
CA ARG A 51 -21.78 -7.44 2.61
C ARG A 51 -21.87 -6.07 1.92
N VAL A 52 -20.96 -5.15 2.28
CA VAL A 52 -20.89 -3.83 1.62
C VAL A 52 -20.43 -4.00 0.16
N PHE A 53 -19.45 -4.87 -0.11
CA PHE A 53 -19.00 -5.14 -1.47
C PHE A 53 -20.11 -5.70 -2.35
N ASP A 54 -20.80 -6.73 -1.86
CA ASP A 54 -21.90 -7.36 -2.60
C ASP A 54 -23.04 -6.37 -2.86
N ALA A 55 -23.40 -5.55 -1.85
CA ALA A 55 -24.41 -4.53 -1.98
C ALA A 55 -24.02 -3.42 -2.97
N ALA A 56 -22.77 -2.97 -2.96
CA ALA A 56 -22.25 -1.96 -3.89
C ALA A 56 -22.28 -2.47 -5.35
N VAL A 57 -21.85 -3.72 -5.58
CA VAL A 57 -21.89 -4.34 -6.90
C VAL A 57 -23.35 -4.50 -7.37
N LYS A 58 -24.24 -4.98 -6.49
CA LYS A 58 -25.68 -5.11 -6.79
C LYS A 58 -26.32 -3.76 -7.12
N LYS A 59 -25.97 -2.71 -6.35
CA LYS A 59 -26.46 -1.34 -6.57
C LYS A 59 -26.01 -0.78 -7.92
N ALA A 60 -24.73 -0.99 -8.26
CA ALA A 60 -24.14 -0.43 -9.48
C ALA A 60 -24.56 -1.19 -10.75
N TYR A 61 -24.69 -2.51 -10.69
CA TYR A 61 -24.81 -3.35 -11.87
C TYR A 61 -26.02 -4.30 -11.88
N GLY A 62 -26.83 -4.30 -10.84
CA GLY A 62 -27.95 -5.22 -10.68
C GLY A 62 -27.48 -6.69 -10.59
N ASP A 63 -28.15 -7.59 -11.30
CA ASP A 63 -27.78 -9.00 -11.38
C ASP A 63 -26.76 -9.31 -12.48
N LYS A 64 -26.33 -8.29 -13.23
CA LYS A 64 -25.37 -8.45 -14.31
C LYS A 64 -23.98 -8.83 -13.80
N ARG A 65 -23.56 -8.26 -12.68
CA ARG A 65 -22.25 -8.55 -12.07
C ARG A 65 -22.41 -9.10 -10.66
N LYS A 66 -21.55 -10.07 -10.31
CA LYS A 66 -21.52 -10.70 -9.00
C LYS A 66 -20.12 -11.23 -8.71
N ILE A 67 -19.61 -11.06 -7.50
CA ILE A 67 -18.35 -11.66 -7.07
C ILE A 67 -18.62 -13.06 -6.50
N HIS A 68 -17.81 -14.02 -6.90
CA HIS A 68 -17.74 -15.34 -6.29
C HIS A 68 -16.55 -15.39 -5.33
N TRP A 69 -16.80 -15.23 -4.05
CA TRP A 69 -15.77 -15.21 -3.02
C TRP A 69 -15.22 -16.61 -2.76
N MET A 70 -13.90 -16.76 -2.79
CA MET A 70 -13.20 -18.01 -2.51
C MET A 70 -12.31 -17.85 -1.29
N GLU A 71 -12.67 -18.50 -0.18
CA GLU A 71 -11.82 -18.45 1.01
C GLU A 71 -10.51 -19.21 0.78
N VAL A 72 -9.40 -18.54 1.09
CA VAL A 72 -8.05 -19.11 1.15
C VAL A 72 -7.46 -18.81 2.53
N PHE A 73 -6.52 -19.64 2.98
CA PHE A 73 -6.13 -19.66 4.38
C PHE A 73 -4.73 -19.10 4.58
N ALA A 74 -4.57 -18.21 5.57
CA ALA A 74 -3.29 -17.75 6.07
C ALA A 74 -3.44 -17.38 7.55
N GLY A 75 -2.31 -17.19 8.25
CA GLY A 75 -2.27 -16.76 9.63
C GLY A 75 -2.67 -17.86 10.63
N GLU A 76 -3.28 -17.45 11.74
CA GLU A 76 -3.66 -18.33 12.85
C GLU A 76 -4.66 -19.42 12.41
N LYS A 77 -5.63 -19.06 11.55
CA LYS A 77 -6.62 -20.00 11.02
C LYS A 77 -5.96 -21.11 10.21
N ALA A 78 -4.99 -20.78 9.36
CA ALA A 78 -4.24 -21.75 8.59
C ALA A 78 -3.36 -22.62 9.49
N ASN A 79 -2.64 -22.02 10.43
CA ASN A 79 -1.78 -22.74 11.35
C ASN A 79 -2.57 -23.75 12.20
N LYS A 80 -3.71 -23.34 12.73
CA LYS A 80 -4.59 -24.21 13.54
C LYS A 80 -5.17 -25.38 12.72
N ALA A 81 -5.55 -25.14 11.47
CA ALA A 81 -6.19 -26.14 10.64
C ALA A 81 -5.20 -27.09 9.95
N TYR A 82 -4.07 -26.56 9.47
CA TYR A 82 -3.18 -27.20 8.53
C TYR A 82 -1.73 -27.30 9.00
N ASN A 83 -1.40 -26.80 10.20
CA ASN A 83 -0.05 -26.73 10.76
C ASN A 83 0.94 -25.97 9.85
N THR A 84 0.46 -24.94 9.16
CA THR A 84 1.27 -24.02 8.37
C THR A 84 0.66 -22.62 8.40
N TRP A 85 1.48 -21.57 8.49
CA TRP A 85 1.02 -20.18 8.55
C TRP A 85 0.61 -19.62 7.19
N LEU A 86 1.22 -20.11 6.12
CA LEU A 86 0.92 -19.71 4.73
C LEU A 86 0.99 -20.95 3.84
N PRO A 87 -0.13 -21.61 3.57
CA PRO A 87 -0.18 -22.75 2.67
C PRO A 87 0.21 -22.38 1.24
N ASP A 88 0.90 -23.27 0.54
CA ASP A 88 1.28 -23.09 -0.87
C ASP A 88 0.04 -22.96 -1.77
N GLU A 89 -1.07 -23.64 -1.43
CA GLU A 89 -2.35 -23.56 -2.13
C GLU A 89 -2.93 -22.14 -2.07
N THR A 90 -2.73 -21.39 -0.97
CA THR A 90 -3.14 -19.99 -0.85
C THR A 90 -2.36 -19.11 -1.82
N VAL A 91 -1.02 -19.28 -1.85
CA VAL A 91 -0.16 -18.53 -2.78
C VAL A 91 -0.52 -18.86 -4.23
N THR A 92 -0.75 -20.13 -4.51
CA THR A 92 -1.18 -20.60 -5.84
C THR A 92 -2.53 -20.01 -6.24
N ALA A 93 -3.50 -19.98 -5.32
CA ALA A 93 -4.80 -19.35 -5.59
C ALA A 93 -4.66 -17.85 -5.87
N CYS A 94 -3.90 -17.11 -5.05
CA CYS A 94 -3.66 -15.69 -5.31
C CYS A 94 -2.95 -15.45 -6.66
N ARG A 95 -2.05 -16.36 -7.06
CA ARG A 95 -1.40 -16.32 -8.37
C ARG A 95 -2.37 -16.62 -9.52
N ASP A 96 -3.15 -17.68 -9.40
CA ASP A 96 -4.02 -18.17 -10.47
C ASP A 96 -5.24 -17.28 -10.75
N TYR A 97 -5.73 -16.58 -9.72
CA TYR A 97 -6.91 -15.71 -9.81
C TYR A 97 -6.56 -14.21 -9.93
N LEU A 98 -5.27 -13.85 -9.91
CA LEU A 98 -4.68 -12.53 -10.07
C LEU A 98 -5.06 -11.52 -8.99
N ILE A 99 -6.32 -11.35 -8.65
CA ILE A 99 -6.80 -10.33 -7.71
C ILE A 99 -7.34 -11.03 -6.47
N SER A 100 -6.88 -10.58 -5.30
CA SER A 100 -7.34 -11.07 -4.00
C SER A 100 -7.45 -9.94 -2.98
N ILE A 101 -8.16 -10.19 -1.88
CA ILE A 101 -8.30 -9.26 -0.76
C ILE A 101 -8.10 -9.99 0.56
N LYS A 102 -7.52 -9.31 1.56
CA LYS A 102 -7.26 -9.92 2.86
C LYS A 102 -7.45 -8.97 4.04
N GLY A 103 -7.82 -9.54 5.16
CA GLY A 103 -7.73 -8.91 6.48
C GLY A 103 -6.29 -8.89 7.02
N PRO A 104 -6.10 -8.35 8.23
CA PRO A 104 -4.79 -8.32 8.89
C PRO A 104 -4.31 -9.73 9.24
N LEU A 105 -2.99 -9.94 9.21
CA LEU A 105 -2.37 -11.23 9.56
C LEU A 105 -1.37 -11.05 10.71
N THR A 106 -1.39 -11.99 11.64
CA THR A 106 -0.43 -12.09 12.73
C THR A 106 0.93 -12.53 12.19
N THR A 107 1.98 -11.82 12.57
CA THR A 107 3.35 -12.31 12.42
C THR A 107 3.77 -12.95 13.73
N PRO A 108 4.08 -14.26 13.79
CA PRO A 108 4.54 -14.91 15.01
C PRO A 108 5.80 -14.25 15.56
N VAL A 109 5.82 -14.00 16.86
CA VAL A 109 7.00 -13.47 17.55
C VAL A 109 7.93 -14.64 17.88
N GLY A 110 9.14 -14.63 17.32
CA GLY A 110 10.15 -15.69 17.51
C GLY A 110 10.15 -16.76 16.40
N GLY A 111 11.16 -17.64 16.41
CA GLY A 111 11.25 -18.78 15.49
C GLY A 111 11.65 -18.46 14.04
N GLY A 112 12.12 -17.24 13.74
CA GLY A 112 12.62 -16.88 12.41
C GLY A 112 11.55 -16.78 11.31
N ILE A 113 10.25 -16.81 11.67
CA ILE A 113 9.15 -16.66 10.72
C ILE A 113 9.04 -15.18 10.34
N ARG A 114 9.25 -14.90 9.06
CA ARG A 114 9.06 -13.55 8.50
C ARG A 114 7.57 -13.19 8.41
N SER A 115 7.29 -11.89 8.32
CA SER A 115 5.93 -11.39 8.12
C SER A 115 5.25 -12.08 6.94
N LEU A 116 4.06 -12.66 7.17
CA LEU A 116 3.26 -13.31 6.13
C LEU A 116 2.86 -12.32 5.03
N ASN A 117 2.67 -11.04 5.39
CA ASN A 117 2.41 -9.99 4.43
C ASN A 117 3.60 -9.79 3.48
N VAL A 118 4.83 -9.73 4.04
CA VAL A 118 6.05 -9.63 3.25
C VAL A 118 6.25 -10.86 2.37
N ALA A 119 5.97 -12.05 2.89
CA ALA A 119 6.06 -13.30 2.11
C ALA A 119 5.14 -13.27 0.88
N LEU A 120 3.86 -12.89 1.03
CA LEU A 120 2.94 -12.76 -0.11
C LEU A 120 3.41 -11.73 -1.13
N ARG A 121 3.91 -10.57 -0.68
CA ARG A 121 4.44 -9.52 -1.57
C ARG A 121 5.63 -10.01 -2.40
N GLN A 122 6.54 -10.77 -1.78
CA GLN A 122 7.72 -11.33 -2.45
C GLN A 122 7.37 -12.50 -3.37
N LEU A 123 6.54 -13.46 -2.92
CA LEU A 123 6.17 -14.66 -3.70
C LEU A 123 5.35 -14.34 -4.97
N LEU A 124 4.60 -13.23 -4.94
CA LEU A 124 3.80 -12.75 -6.07
C LEU A 124 4.44 -11.55 -6.78
N ASP A 125 5.65 -11.15 -6.35
CA ASP A 125 6.39 -9.98 -6.87
C ASP A 125 5.53 -8.70 -6.94
N LEU A 126 4.80 -8.40 -5.87
CA LEU A 126 3.92 -7.23 -5.77
C LEU A 126 4.75 -5.99 -5.48
N TYR A 127 5.38 -5.42 -6.48
CA TYR A 127 6.41 -4.39 -6.34
C TYR A 127 5.90 -2.99 -5.97
N VAL A 128 4.61 -2.74 -6.07
CA VAL A 128 3.97 -1.50 -5.63
C VAL A 128 3.12 -1.76 -4.40
N CYS A 129 3.38 -1.08 -3.30
CA CYS A 129 2.41 -0.91 -2.22
C CYS A 129 1.73 0.46 -2.41
N LEU A 130 0.49 0.43 -2.85
CA LEU A 130 -0.33 1.61 -3.13
C LEU A 130 -1.17 1.96 -1.90
N ARG A 131 -0.99 3.17 -1.36
CA ARG A 131 -1.70 3.66 -0.17
C ARG A 131 -2.26 5.05 -0.41
N PRO A 132 -3.52 5.19 -0.86
CA PRO A 132 -4.21 6.47 -0.91
C PRO A 132 -4.51 6.98 0.51
N VAL A 133 -4.32 8.27 0.71
CA VAL A 133 -4.61 8.95 1.97
C VAL A 133 -5.47 10.17 1.65
N ARG A 134 -6.72 10.14 2.08
CA ARG A 134 -7.67 11.27 1.93
C ARG A 134 -8.48 11.44 3.19
N TRP A 135 -8.85 12.67 3.48
CA TRP A 135 -9.75 12.98 4.57
C TRP A 135 -11.21 12.90 4.12
N PHE A 136 -12.06 12.28 4.96
CA PHE A 136 -13.50 12.31 4.81
C PHE A 136 -14.08 13.43 5.67
N LYS A 137 -14.97 14.23 5.10
CA LYS A 137 -15.53 15.40 5.79
C LYS A 137 -16.23 15.02 7.09
N GLY A 138 -15.73 15.60 8.19
CA GLY A 138 -16.27 15.36 9.54
C GLY A 138 -15.48 14.35 10.36
N VAL A 139 -14.54 13.60 9.78
CA VAL A 139 -13.64 12.73 10.54
C VAL A 139 -12.76 13.57 11.44
N PRO A 140 -12.62 13.22 12.73
CA PRO A 140 -11.71 13.89 13.65
C PRO A 140 -10.26 13.81 13.15
N SER A 141 -9.54 14.92 13.22
CA SER A 141 -8.15 15.01 12.76
C SER A 141 -7.30 15.81 13.74
N PRO A 142 -6.04 15.43 13.96
CA PRO A 142 -5.09 16.19 14.77
C PRO A 142 -4.51 17.41 14.03
N VAL A 143 -4.70 17.51 12.69
CA VAL A 143 -4.19 18.64 11.89
C VAL A 143 -5.25 19.71 11.66
N LYS A 144 -4.80 20.95 11.39
CA LYS A 144 -5.71 22.13 11.29
C LYS A 144 -6.56 22.12 10.00
N THR A 145 -6.02 21.60 8.91
CA THR A 145 -6.64 21.64 7.57
C THR A 145 -6.59 20.27 6.89
N PRO A 146 -7.26 19.26 7.49
CA PRO A 146 -7.21 17.89 6.98
C PRO A 146 -7.82 17.74 5.58
N GLU A 147 -8.70 18.66 5.18
CA GLU A 147 -9.29 18.73 3.83
C GLU A 147 -8.26 18.96 2.72
N LYS A 148 -7.06 19.40 3.06
CA LYS A 148 -5.94 19.54 2.12
C LYS A 148 -5.13 18.24 1.94
N VAL A 149 -5.39 17.22 2.73
CA VAL A 149 -4.71 15.92 2.63
C VAL A 149 -5.42 15.05 1.61
N ASP A 150 -4.85 14.95 0.42
CA ASP A 150 -5.25 14.02 -0.64
C ASP A 150 -3.99 13.56 -1.37
N MET A 151 -3.36 12.52 -0.84
CA MET A 151 -2.09 12.00 -1.33
C MET A 151 -2.20 10.52 -1.67
N VAL A 152 -1.36 10.08 -2.61
CA VAL A 152 -1.26 8.66 -2.96
C VAL A 152 0.19 8.23 -2.86
N ILE A 153 0.47 7.30 -1.95
CA ILE A 153 1.82 6.78 -1.72
C ILE A 153 2.06 5.55 -2.60
N PHE A 154 3.08 5.62 -3.42
CA PHE A 154 3.69 4.50 -4.14
C PHE A 154 4.94 4.09 -3.36
N ARG A 155 4.77 3.12 -2.47
CA ARG A 155 5.83 2.55 -1.66
C ARG A 155 6.46 1.38 -2.40
N GLU A 156 7.79 1.37 -2.55
CA GLU A 156 8.52 0.18 -3.00
C GLU A 156 8.23 -0.97 -2.03
N ASN A 157 8.16 -2.19 -2.53
CA ASN A 157 7.56 -3.27 -1.75
C ASN A 157 8.35 -4.60 -1.75
N THR A 158 9.49 -4.67 -2.43
CA THR A 158 10.25 -5.91 -2.62
C THR A 158 11.72 -5.82 -2.22
N GLU A 159 12.25 -4.63 -2.07
CA GLU A 159 13.64 -4.34 -1.73
C GLU A 159 13.76 -3.60 -0.38
N ASP A 160 14.80 -2.80 -0.22
CA ASP A 160 15.13 -2.06 0.99
C ASP A 160 15.51 -3.02 2.12
N ILE A 161 15.49 -2.55 3.35
CA ILE A 161 15.71 -3.40 4.54
C ILE A 161 14.64 -4.50 4.68
N TYR A 162 13.50 -4.35 4.03
CA TYR A 162 12.43 -5.36 3.96
C TYR A 162 12.81 -6.61 3.15
N ALA A 163 13.93 -6.59 2.42
CA ALA A 163 14.53 -7.80 1.84
C ALA A 163 14.93 -8.81 2.93
N GLY A 164 15.11 -8.33 4.19
CA GLY A 164 15.36 -9.15 5.36
C GLY A 164 16.71 -9.86 5.29
N ILE A 165 17.71 -9.21 4.71
CA ILE A 165 19.09 -9.71 4.69
C ILE A 165 19.77 -9.22 5.98
N GLU A 166 19.67 -10.04 7.02
CA GLU A 166 20.15 -9.68 8.36
C GLU A 166 20.98 -10.80 8.97
N PHE A 167 21.93 -10.41 9.80
CA PHE A 167 22.80 -11.30 10.56
C PHE A 167 22.71 -10.93 12.04
N GLU A 168 22.28 -11.89 12.85
CA GLU A 168 22.10 -11.70 14.29
C GLU A 168 23.47 -11.52 14.98
N GLN A 169 23.52 -10.55 15.87
CA GLN A 169 24.69 -10.29 16.70
C GLN A 169 25.16 -11.56 17.42
N GLY A 170 26.47 -11.88 17.32
CA GLY A 170 27.10 -13.02 17.96
C GLY A 170 26.88 -14.36 17.25
N SER A 171 26.03 -14.44 16.21
CA SER A 171 25.85 -15.66 15.43
C SER A 171 27.11 -16.03 14.63
N ALA A 172 27.21 -17.29 14.23
CA ALA A 172 28.33 -17.77 13.40
C ALA A 172 28.32 -17.09 12.03
N GLU A 173 27.13 -16.88 11.46
CA GLU A 173 26.93 -16.20 10.19
C GLU A 173 27.38 -14.73 10.25
N CYS A 174 27.02 -14.01 11.33
CA CYS A 174 27.43 -12.62 11.52
C CYS A 174 28.95 -12.49 11.63
N LYS A 175 29.58 -13.36 12.40
CA LYS A 175 31.05 -13.40 12.52
C LYS A 175 31.70 -13.65 11.18
N LYS A 176 31.22 -14.66 10.43
CA LYS A 176 31.73 -15.00 9.10
C LYS A 176 31.56 -13.81 8.13
N PHE A 177 30.40 -13.14 8.15
CA PHE A 177 30.15 -11.94 7.34
C PHE A 177 31.16 -10.83 7.67
N LEU A 178 31.34 -10.53 8.96
CA LEU A 178 32.25 -9.47 9.44
C LEU A 178 33.71 -9.76 9.09
N ASP A 179 34.16 -11.03 9.19
CA ASP A 179 35.51 -11.45 8.83
C ASP A 179 35.75 -11.25 7.32
N LEU A 180 34.83 -11.72 6.46
CA LEU A 180 34.90 -11.53 5.01
C LEU A 180 34.87 -10.03 4.64
N PHE A 181 34.02 -9.26 5.31
CA PHE A 181 33.90 -7.82 5.09
C PHE A 181 35.17 -7.08 5.50
N LYS A 182 35.75 -7.43 6.65
CA LYS A 182 37.04 -6.89 7.12
C LYS A 182 38.18 -7.19 6.14
N GLN A 183 38.22 -8.42 5.63
CA GLN A 183 39.26 -8.85 4.70
C GLN A 183 39.17 -8.11 3.34
N ASN A 184 37.96 -7.95 2.80
CA ASN A 184 37.77 -7.44 1.44
C ASN A 184 37.48 -5.93 1.40
N PHE A 185 36.92 -5.34 2.46
CA PHE A 185 36.51 -3.94 2.55
C PHE A 185 36.96 -3.26 3.86
N PRO A 186 38.29 -3.26 4.17
CA PRO A 186 38.80 -2.81 5.47
C PRO A 186 38.43 -1.35 5.81
N LYS A 187 38.37 -0.46 4.80
CA LYS A 187 37.98 0.95 5.01
C LYS A 187 36.51 1.10 5.43
N GLN A 188 35.62 0.28 4.89
CA GLN A 188 34.20 0.28 5.22
C GLN A 188 33.99 -0.43 6.57
N TYR A 189 34.66 -1.55 6.80
CA TYR A 189 34.63 -2.26 8.09
C TYR A 189 35.02 -1.37 9.26
N ALA A 190 36.08 -0.55 9.10
CA ALA A 190 36.55 0.37 10.13
C ALA A 190 35.50 1.42 10.57
N LYS A 191 34.40 1.57 9.83
CA LYS A 191 33.26 2.43 10.18
C LYS A 191 32.29 1.76 11.16
N ILE A 192 32.37 0.42 11.32
CA ILE A 192 31.57 -0.29 12.30
C ILE A 192 32.22 -0.06 13.67
N ARG A 193 31.54 0.70 14.51
CA ARG A 193 32.12 1.16 15.78
C ARG A 193 32.34 0.02 16.80
N PHE A 194 31.44 -0.93 16.82
CA PHE A 194 31.43 -2.06 17.78
C PHE A 194 31.16 -3.38 17.04
N PRO A 195 32.09 -3.89 16.21
CA PRO A 195 31.83 -5.03 15.33
C PRO A 195 31.46 -6.30 16.10
N ASP A 196 32.07 -6.56 17.27
CA ASP A 196 31.84 -7.78 18.05
C ASP A 196 30.44 -7.86 18.68
N THR A 197 29.75 -6.73 18.78
CA THR A 197 28.42 -6.61 19.40
C THR A 197 27.36 -6.01 18.46
N SER A 198 27.68 -5.92 17.17
CA SER A 198 26.74 -5.42 16.15
C SER A 198 25.99 -6.54 15.45
N GLY A 199 24.67 -6.41 15.30
CA GLY A 199 23.94 -7.06 14.24
C GLY A 199 24.12 -6.30 12.92
N ILE A 200 24.04 -6.98 11.79
CA ILE A 200 24.24 -6.38 10.47
C ILE A 200 23.00 -6.60 9.60
N GLY A 201 22.51 -5.53 8.99
CA GLY A 201 21.45 -5.56 7.98
C GLY A 201 21.91 -4.93 6.66
N LEU A 202 21.45 -5.44 5.53
CA LEU A 202 21.75 -4.92 4.21
C LEU A 202 20.51 -4.25 3.61
N LYS A 203 20.75 -3.11 2.95
CA LYS A 203 19.72 -2.33 2.25
C LYS A 203 19.97 -2.39 0.73
N PRO A 204 19.42 -3.38 0.02
CA PRO A 204 19.49 -3.38 -1.45
C PRO A 204 18.55 -2.34 -2.05
N ALA A 205 18.97 -1.73 -3.14
CA ALA A 205 18.17 -0.89 -4.01
C ALA A 205 18.64 -1.12 -5.44
N SER A 206 17.74 -1.49 -6.35
CA SER A 206 18.07 -1.74 -7.74
C SER A 206 17.48 -0.68 -8.67
N LYS A 207 18.09 -0.54 -9.83
CA LYS A 207 17.57 0.31 -10.90
C LYS A 207 16.24 -0.24 -11.41
N GLU A 208 16.14 -1.54 -11.61
CA GLU A 208 14.95 -2.22 -12.09
C GLU A 208 13.77 -2.07 -11.12
N GLY A 209 14.01 -2.30 -9.84
CA GLY A 209 13.01 -2.12 -8.79
C GLY A 209 12.52 -0.68 -8.70
N THR A 210 13.45 0.28 -8.77
CA THR A 210 13.13 1.71 -8.80
C THR A 210 12.32 2.09 -10.03
N GLU A 211 12.79 1.70 -11.22
CA GLU A 211 12.14 2.10 -12.47
C GLU A 211 10.73 1.54 -12.60
N ARG A 212 10.48 0.29 -12.21
CA ARG A 212 9.13 -0.30 -12.28
C ARG A 212 8.14 0.37 -11.31
N LEU A 213 8.59 0.71 -10.09
CA LEU A 213 7.79 1.45 -9.12
C LEU A 213 7.47 2.86 -9.64
N PHE A 214 8.51 3.60 -10.04
CA PHE A 214 8.38 4.99 -10.42
C PHE A 214 7.56 5.15 -11.71
N ARG A 215 7.73 4.25 -12.68
CA ARG A 215 6.88 4.17 -13.88
C ARG A 215 5.40 4.03 -13.51
N ALA A 216 5.09 3.16 -12.54
CA ALA A 216 3.72 3.00 -12.07
C ALA A 216 3.18 4.28 -11.43
N ALA A 217 3.98 4.97 -10.62
CA ALA A 217 3.60 6.25 -10.00
C ALA A 217 3.34 7.36 -11.03
N VAL A 218 4.21 7.50 -12.03
CA VAL A 218 4.04 8.50 -13.10
C VAL A 218 2.81 8.19 -13.95
N LYS A 219 2.62 6.92 -14.37
CA LYS A 219 1.42 6.51 -15.11
C LYS A 219 0.15 6.78 -14.32
N TYR A 220 0.13 6.43 -13.03
CA TYR A 220 -1.00 6.74 -12.17
C TYR A 220 -1.29 8.24 -12.11
N ALA A 221 -0.25 9.08 -11.98
CA ALA A 221 -0.42 10.52 -11.95
C ALA A 221 -1.02 11.06 -13.26
N ILE A 222 -0.57 10.57 -14.41
CA ILE A 222 -1.10 10.94 -15.73
C ILE A 222 -2.56 10.49 -15.87
N ASP A 223 -2.85 9.21 -15.62
CA ASP A 223 -4.17 8.60 -15.83
C ASP A 223 -5.23 9.22 -14.90
N ASN A 224 -4.84 9.61 -13.68
CA ASN A 224 -5.73 10.22 -12.68
C ASN A 224 -5.64 11.76 -12.65
N LYS A 225 -4.96 12.39 -13.62
CA LYS A 225 -4.81 13.85 -13.72
C LYS A 225 -4.25 14.50 -12.44
N ARG A 226 -3.34 13.79 -11.77
CA ARG A 226 -2.61 14.30 -10.62
C ARG A 226 -1.55 15.31 -11.06
N LYS A 227 -1.27 16.30 -10.21
CA LYS A 227 -0.42 17.46 -10.57
C LYS A 227 1.07 17.19 -10.47
N SER A 228 1.46 16.31 -9.55
CA SER A 228 2.88 16.07 -9.28
C SER A 228 3.17 14.66 -8.79
N VAL A 229 4.42 14.20 -9.01
CA VAL A 229 5.01 13.06 -8.33
C VAL A 229 6.24 13.56 -7.55
N THR A 230 6.23 13.35 -6.24
CA THR A 230 7.35 13.68 -5.36
C THR A 230 8.16 12.43 -5.04
N ILE A 231 9.44 12.43 -5.42
CA ILE A 231 10.40 11.37 -5.06
C ILE A 231 10.88 11.65 -3.64
N VAL A 232 10.51 10.81 -2.68
CA VAL A 232 10.93 10.97 -1.27
C VAL A 232 12.09 10.04 -0.98
N HIS A 233 13.21 10.59 -0.48
CA HIS A 233 14.46 9.87 -0.29
C HIS A 233 15.34 10.47 0.81
N LYS A 234 16.34 9.70 1.27
CA LYS A 234 17.43 10.16 2.15
C LYS A 234 18.80 10.10 1.45
N GLY A 235 18.83 10.51 0.19
CA GLY A 235 19.98 10.39 -0.71
C GLY A 235 21.21 11.22 -0.32
N ASN A 236 21.04 12.25 0.52
CA ASN A 236 22.17 13.01 1.07
C ASN A 236 23.04 12.18 2.03
N ILE A 237 22.48 11.12 2.64
CA ILE A 237 23.16 10.17 3.52
C ILE A 237 23.45 8.86 2.79
N MET A 238 22.42 8.25 2.20
CA MET A 238 22.49 6.96 1.51
C MET A 238 22.64 7.15 -0.01
N LYS A 239 23.82 7.62 -0.45
CA LYS A 239 24.06 8.10 -1.80
C LYS A 239 23.86 7.06 -2.90
N PHE A 240 24.21 5.79 -2.62
CA PHE A 240 24.20 4.71 -3.61
C PHE A 240 22.95 3.81 -3.56
N THR A 241 22.05 4.09 -2.63
CA THR A 241 20.73 3.45 -2.54
C THR A 241 19.64 4.51 -2.72
N GLU A 242 19.31 5.29 -1.72
CA GLU A 242 18.28 6.34 -1.78
C GLU A 242 18.60 7.46 -2.79
N GLY A 243 19.88 7.87 -2.89
CA GLY A 243 20.32 8.84 -3.89
C GLY A 243 20.28 8.28 -5.31
N ALA A 244 20.59 6.99 -5.46
CA ALA A 244 20.45 6.30 -6.73
C ALA A 244 18.97 6.16 -7.13
N PHE A 245 18.07 5.81 -6.18
CA PHE A 245 16.62 5.80 -6.38
C PHE A 245 16.12 7.12 -6.95
N ARG A 246 16.53 8.27 -6.35
CA ARG A 246 16.24 9.59 -6.89
C ARG A 246 16.71 9.77 -8.34
N GLY A 247 17.98 9.50 -8.61
CA GLY A 247 18.57 9.68 -9.94
C GLY A 247 17.94 8.79 -11.01
N TRP A 248 17.70 7.51 -10.72
CA TRP A 248 17.03 6.58 -11.64
C TRP A 248 15.59 7.01 -11.93
N SER A 249 14.88 7.55 -10.93
CA SER A 249 13.53 8.05 -11.11
C SER A 249 13.46 9.25 -12.06
N TYR A 250 14.34 10.23 -11.92
CA TYR A 250 14.42 11.36 -12.85
C TYR A 250 14.78 10.93 -14.26
N ASN A 251 15.80 10.07 -14.39
CA ASN A 251 16.24 9.54 -15.69
C ASN A 251 15.09 8.79 -16.40
N LEU A 252 14.31 8.00 -15.66
CA LEU A 252 13.16 7.31 -16.24
C LEU A 252 12.08 8.29 -16.68
N ALA A 253 11.75 9.28 -15.86
CA ALA A 253 10.73 10.28 -16.19
C ALA A 253 11.04 10.99 -17.51
N GLU A 254 12.26 11.47 -17.66
CA GLU A 254 12.69 12.19 -18.87
C GLU A 254 12.82 11.29 -20.09
N ARG A 255 13.18 10.02 -19.91
CA ARG A 255 13.34 9.04 -20.99
C ARG A 255 12.00 8.51 -21.51
N GLU A 256 11.05 8.19 -20.62
CA GLU A 256 9.81 7.49 -20.99
C GLU A 256 8.60 8.40 -21.13
N PHE A 257 8.61 9.58 -20.49
CA PHE A 257 7.46 10.49 -20.44
C PHE A 257 7.79 11.94 -20.84
N PRO A 258 8.66 12.21 -21.81
CA PRO A 258 9.15 13.57 -22.10
C PRO A 258 8.04 14.58 -22.44
N ASP A 259 6.95 14.10 -23.02
CA ASP A 259 5.83 14.94 -23.40
C ASP A 259 4.82 15.17 -22.28
N GLN A 260 4.75 14.28 -21.29
CA GLN A 260 3.74 14.30 -20.22
C GLN A 260 4.28 14.84 -18.88
N VAL A 261 5.60 14.97 -18.71
CA VAL A 261 6.19 15.44 -17.48
C VAL A 261 7.07 16.66 -17.66
N PHE A 262 7.33 17.36 -16.56
CA PHE A 262 8.39 18.36 -16.43
C PHE A 262 9.12 18.10 -15.11
N THR A 263 10.45 17.96 -15.14
CA THR A 263 11.21 17.55 -13.97
C THR A 263 11.91 18.74 -13.30
N TRP A 264 12.14 18.62 -11.98
CA TRP A 264 12.96 19.58 -11.26
C TRP A 264 14.40 19.63 -11.79
N GLU A 265 14.94 18.53 -12.29
CA GLU A 265 16.27 18.51 -12.93
C GLU A 265 16.28 19.29 -14.26
N GLN A 266 15.19 19.27 -15.03
CA GLN A 266 15.06 20.17 -16.19
C GLN A 266 15.05 21.64 -15.76
N TRP A 267 14.31 21.96 -14.69
CA TRP A 267 14.27 23.30 -14.13
C TRP A 267 15.68 23.78 -13.72
N GLU A 268 16.45 22.95 -13.00
CA GLU A 268 17.84 23.28 -12.59
C GLU A 268 18.77 23.47 -13.79
N ARG A 269 18.63 22.66 -14.84
CA ARG A 269 19.42 22.84 -16.09
C ARG A 269 19.08 24.13 -16.79
N ILE A 270 17.81 24.49 -16.89
CA ILE A 270 17.36 25.76 -17.51
C ILE A 270 17.87 26.95 -16.70
N LYS A 271 17.73 26.90 -15.36
CA LYS A 271 18.25 27.93 -14.46
C LYS A 271 19.75 28.13 -14.62
N SER A 272 20.51 27.05 -14.73
CA SER A 272 21.97 27.09 -14.89
C SER A 272 22.41 27.63 -16.25
N ALA A 273 21.64 27.34 -17.31
CA ALA A 273 21.92 27.78 -18.67
C ALA A 273 21.46 29.23 -18.95
N ASN A 274 20.42 29.68 -18.28
CA ASN A 274 19.81 31.00 -18.45
C ASN A 274 19.72 31.72 -17.09
N ASP A 275 18.54 31.67 -16.47
CA ASP A 275 18.28 32.22 -15.14
C ASP A 275 17.03 31.56 -14.49
N GLU A 276 16.73 31.92 -13.25
CA GLU A 276 15.61 31.40 -12.50
C GLU A 276 14.25 31.84 -13.06
N LYS A 277 14.19 33.05 -13.68
CA LYS A 277 12.95 33.57 -14.28
C LYS A 277 12.53 32.72 -15.47
N GLU A 278 13.46 32.37 -16.35
CA GLU A 278 13.20 31.49 -17.49
C GLU A 278 12.82 30.07 -17.04
N ALA A 279 13.52 29.50 -16.04
CA ALA A 279 13.21 28.19 -15.49
C ALA A 279 11.76 28.16 -14.91
N ASN A 280 11.37 29.19 -14.17
CA ASN A 280 10.02 29.32 -13.63
C ASN A 280 8.98 29.49 -14.75
N ALA A 281 9.26 30.28 -15.79
CA ALA A 281 8.36 30.48 -16.92
C ALA A 281 8.09 29.17 -17.65
N GLN A 282 9.13 28.34 -17.89
CA GLN A 282 8.96 27.03 -18.54
C GLN A 282 8.22 26.02 -17.67
N MET A 283 8.49 25.99 -16.35
CA MET A 283 7.73 25.14 -15.41
C MET A 283 6.25 25.54 -15.37
N ASP A 284 5.92 26.84 -15.35
CA ASP A 284 4.55 27.31 -15.33
C ASP A 284 3.83 27.04 -16.67
N ALA A 285 4.55 27.11 -17.80
CA ALA A 285 4.03 26.69 -19.09
C ALA A 285 3.72 25.18 -19.10
N ALA A 286 4.61 24.36 -18.54
CA ALA A 286 4.39 22.91 -18.39
C ALA A 286 3.16 22.60 -17.53
N LYS A 287 2.98 23.27 -16.38
CA LYS A 287 1.78 23.14 -15.54
C LYS A 287 0.51 23.52 -16.30
N LYS A 288 0.53 24.62 -17.04
CA LYS A 288 -0.61 25.07 -17.87
C LYS A 288 -0.95 24.09 -19.00
N ALA A 289 0.07 23.41 -19.54
CA ALA A 289 -0.10 22.35 -20.52
C ALA A 289 -0.58 21.02 -19.91
N GLY A 290 -0.79 20.95 -18.59
CA GLY A 290 -1.24 19.74 -17.90
C GLY A 290 -0.16 18.68 -17.68
N LYS A 291 1.13 19.02 -17.81
CA LYS A 291 2.23 18.12 -17.52
C LYS A 291 2.33 17.84 -16.00
N VAL A 292 2.65 16.59 -15.66
CA VAL A 292 2.93 16.20 -14.29
C VAL A 292 4.30 16.72 -13.86
N ILE A 293 4.39 17.40 -12.74
CA ILE A 293 5.65 17.93 -12.20
C ILE A 293 6.34 16.85 -11.38
N ILE A 294 7.54 16.46 -11.80
CA ILE A 294 8.39 15.54 -11.04
C ILE A 294 9.35 16.34 -10.20
N LYS A 295 9.28 16.14 -8.88
CA LYS A 295 10.14 16.82 -7.90
C LYS A 295 10.63 15.84 -6.85
N ASP A 296 11.57 16.25 -6.00
CA ASP A 296 12.04 15.42 -4.90
C ASP A 296 12.03 16.16 -3.57
N ALA A 297 12.04 15.39 -2.50
CA ALA A 297 12.16 15.89 -1.14
C ALA A 297 12.92 14.89 -0.25
N ILE A 298 13.71 15.41 0.67
CA ILE A 298 14.40 14.59 1.66
C ILE A 298 13.36 14.09 2.69
N ALA A 299 13.46 12.80 3.09
CA ALA A 299 12.43 12.11 3.88
C ALA A 299 12.05 12.83 5.18
N ASP A 300 13.04 13.34 5.94
CA ASP A 300 12.78 14.05 7.20
C ASP A 300 12.04 15.37 7.00
N ILE A 301 12.40 16.16 5.98
CA ILE A 301 11.65 17.39 5.68
C ILE A 301 10.27 17.08 5.12
N THR A 302 10.11 15.96 4.41
CA THR A 302 8.79 15.51 3.92
C THR A 302 7.84 15.27 5.08
N LEU A 303 8.28 14.56 6.13
CA LEU A 303 7.47 14.31 7.33
C LEU A 303 6.97 15.61 7.99
N GLN A 304 7.77 16.68 7.94
CA GLN A 304 7.36 18.00 8.39
C GLN A 304 6.38 18.68 7.41
N GLN A 305 6.70 18.64 6.12
CA GLN A 305 5.97 19.40 5.10
C GLN A 305 4.57 18.84 4.83
N VAL A 306 4.38 17.54 4.91
CA VAL A 306 3.03 16.94 4.78
C VAL A 306 2.08 17.35 5.91
N LEU A 307 2.61 17.81 7.05
CA LEU A 307 1.80 18.41 8.13
C LEU A 307 1.50 19.90 7.88
N THR A 308 2.48 20.63 7.37
CA THR A 308 2.42 22.10 7.29
C THR A 308 1.93 22.61 5.94
N ARG A 309 2.14 21.84 4.89
CA ARG A 309 1.82 22.17 3.49
C ARG A 309 1.36 20.94 2.70
N PRO A 310 0.31 20.22 3.18
CA PRO A 310 -0.13 18.95 2.55
C PRO A 310 -0.55 19.12 1.08
N ASP A 311 -1.10 20.26 0.69
CA ASP A 311 -1.54 20.59 -0.66
C ASP A 311 -0.38 20.74 -1.69
N GLU A 312 0.88 20.74 -1.24
CA GLU A 312 2.04 20.67 -2.13
C GLU A 312 2.40 19.24 -2.57
N PHE A 313 1.82 18.22 -1.95
CA PHE A 313 2.06 16.81 -2.24
C PHE A 313 0.83 16.17 -2.88
N ASP A 314 1.07 15.37 -3.90
CA ASP A 314 -0.01 14.67 -4.62
C ASP A 314 0.30 13.17 -4.71
N VAL A 315 1.05 12.70 -5.71
CA VAL A 315 1.59 11.36 -5.72
C VAL A 315 3.00 11.38 -5.09
N VAL A 316 3.27 10.43 -4.21
CA VAL A 316 4.59 10.26 -3.57
C VAL A 316 5.16 8.90 -3.95
N ALA A 317 6.36 8.87 -4.51
CA ALA A 317 7.11 7.65 -4.78
C ALA A 317 8.32 7.56 -3.85
N THR A 318 8.47 6.43 -3.15
CA THR A 318 9.52 6.28 -2.14
C THR A 318 9.91 4.83 -1.91
N MET A 319 11.08 4.63 -1.31
CA MET A 319 11.54 3.31 -0.89
C MET A 319 10.69 2.73 0.24
N ASN A 320 10.88 1.44 0.50
CA ASN A 320 9.97 0.64 1.32
C ASN A 320 9.81 1.19 2.75
N LEU A 321 10.90 1.40 3.50
CA LEU A 321 10.83 1.88 4.87
C LEU A 321 10.25 3.28 4.98
N ASN A 322 10.70 4.20 4.13
CA ASN A 322 10.18 5.58 4.12
C ASN A 322 8.67 5.59 3.84
N GLY A 323 8.22 4.74 2.89
CA GLY A 323 6.81 4.60 2.54
C GLY A 323 5.96 4.03 3.66
N ASP A 324 6.52 3.11 4.45
CA ASP A 324 5.86 2.56 5.63
C ASP A 324 5.59 3.64 6.67
N TYR A 325 6.62 4.35 7.09
CA TYR A 325 6.49 5.42 8.09
C TYR A 325 5.59 6.56 7.62
N LEU A 326 5.78 7.00 6.37
CA LEU A 326 5.03 8.13 5.82
C LEU A 326 3.54 7.82 5.69
N SER A 327 3.18 6.63 5.21
CA SER A 327 1.77 6.28 5.02
C SER A 327 1.00 6.20 6.34
N ASP A 328 1.61 5.67 7.40
CA ASP A 328 0.97 5.60 8.71
C ASP A 328 0.88 6.99 9.38
N ALA A 329 1.91 7.83 9.23
CA ALA A 329 1.87 9.21 9.69
C ALA A 329 0.76 10.02 8.98
N LEU A 330 0.57 9.81 7.68
CA LEU A 330 -0.50 10.44 6.91
C LEU A 330 -1.89 9.89 7.28
N ALA A 331 -2.01 8.57 7.51
CA ALA A 331 -3.26 7.98 7.98
C ALA A 331 -3.74 8.62 9.28
N ALA A 332 -2.81 8.92 10.21
CA ALA A 332 -3.13 9.62 11.45
C ALA A 332 -3.71 11.03 11.20
N GLN A 333 -3.27 11.72 10.16
CA GLN A 333 -3.76 13.07 9.81
C GLN A 333 -5.20 13.07 9.32
N VAL A 334 -5.66 11.98 8.73
CA VAL A 334 -7.01 11.87 8.13
C VAL A 334 -8.00 11.10 8.99
N GLY A 335 -7.62 10.69 10.19
CA GLY A 335 -8.52 10.04 11.15
C GLY A 335 -8.05 8.68 11.67
N GLY A 336 -6.92 8.17 11.20
CA GLY A 336 -6.29 6.96 11.71
C GLY A 336 -6.34 5.78 10.75
N ILE A 337 -5.65 4.71 11.17
CA ILE A 337 -5.46 3.50 10.35
C ILE A 337 -6.74 2.70 10.09
N GLY A 338 -7.80 2.92 10.87
CA GLY A 338 -9.10 2.24 10.68
C GLY A 338 -9.79 2.56 9.35
N ILE A 339 -9.36 3.61 8.64
CA ILE A 339 -9.84 3.99 7.32
C ILE A 339 -8.69 4.11 6.30
N ALA A 340 -7.53 3.55 6.59
CA ALA A 340 -6.39 3.57 5.69
C ALA A 340 -6.38 2.29 4.82
N PRO A 341 -6.63 2.39 3.51
CA PRO A 341 -6.61 1.25 2.62
C PRO A 341 -5.21 0.97 2.08
N GLY A 342 -5.01 -0.24 1.54
CA GLY A 342 -3.80 -0.63 0.87
C GLY A 342 -4.03 -1.62 -0.27
N GLY A 343 -3.19 -1.53 -1.30
CA GLY A 343 -3.13 -2.50 -2.38
C GLY A 343 -1.68 -2.81 -2.73
N ASN A 344 -1.35 -4.09 -2.81
CA ASN A 344 -0.03 -4.54 -3.26
C ASN A 344 -0.17 -5.05 -4.69
N ILE A 345 0.51 -4.44 -5.65
CA ILE A 345 0.20 -4.60 -7.07
C ILE A 345 1.46 -4.88 -7.88
N ASN A 346 1.36 -5.83 -8.81
CA ASN A 346 2.27 -6.00 -9.93
C ASN A 346 1.54 -5.60 -11.21
N TYR A 347 1.77 -4.40 -11.70
CA TYR A 347 1.12 -3.89 -12.91
C TYR A 347 1.56 -4.57 -14.22
N LEU A 348 2.66 -5.35 -14.19
CA LEU A 348 3.13 -6.08 -15.36
C LEU A 348 2.38 -7.40 -15.54
N THR A 349 2.15 -8.10 -14.43
CA THR A 349 1.50 -9.42 -14.41
C THR A 349 0.03 -9.38 -14.03
N GLY A 350 -0.46 -8.24 -13.54
CA GLY A 350 -1.85 -8.05 -13.10
C GLY A 350 -2.16 -8.57 -11.70
N HIS A 351 -1.19 -9.18 -11.01
CA HIS A 351 -1.41 -9.66 -9.64
C HIS A 351 -1.63 -8.49 -8.68
N ALA A 352 -2.65 -8.61 -7.83
CA ALA A 352 -2.93 -7.62 -6.80
C ALA A 352 -3.50 -8.28 -5.55
N VAL A 353 -3.01 -7.86 -4.38
CA VAL A 353 -3.55 -8.23 -3.08
C VAL A 353 -3.92 -6.95 -2.34
N PHE A 354 -5.22 -6.73 -2.17
CA PHE A 354 -5.74 -5.59 -1.41
C PHE A 354 -5.83 -5.96 0.06
N GLU A 355 -5.53 -5.02 0.96
CA GLU A 355 -5.42 -5.35 2.38
C GLU A 355 -5.70 -4.17 3.31
N ALA A 356 -6.20 -4.47 4.51
CA ALA A 356 -6.15 -3.52 5.62
C ALA A 356 -4.69 -3.20 5.96
N THR A 357 -4.40 -1.93 6.22
CA THR A 357 -3.02 -1.50 6.59
C THR A 357 -2.72 -1.62 8.08
N HIS A 358 -3.77 -1.81 8.92
CA HIS A 358 -3.62 -1.97 10.37
C HIS A 358 -3.32 -3.44 10.77
N GLY A 359 -2.84 -3.61 12.00
CA GLY A 359 -2.57 -4.93 12.60
C GLY A 359 -3.85 -5.66 13.06
N THR A 360 -3.65 -6.84 13.64
CA THR A 360 -4.72 -7.77 14.05
C THR A 360 -5.50 -7.35 15.30
N ALA A 361 -4.93 -6.48 16.14
CA ALA A 361 -5.52 -5.98 17.39
C ALA A 361 -6.27 -7.08 18.20
N PRO A 362 -5.60 -8.15 18.63
CA PRO A 362 -6.23 -9.38 19.13
C PRO A 362 -7.13 -9.16 20.36
N LYS A 363 -6.88 -8.11 21.14
CA LYS A 363 -7.73 -7.74 22.30
C LYS A 363 -9.14 -7.28 21.92
N TYR A 364 -9.38 -6.98 20.65
CA TYR A 364 -10.69 -6.57 20.13
C TYR A 364 -11.33 -7.65 19.24
N ALA A 365 -10.69 -8.81 19.10
CA ALA A 365 -11.22 -9.91 18.28
C ALA A 365 -12.58 -10.37 18.78
N ASP A 366 -13.51 -10.62 17.86
CA ASP A 366 -14.87 -11.11 18.10
C ASP A 366 -15.73 -10.20 19.01
N LEU A 367 -15.34 -8.93 19.22
CA LEU A 367 -16.10 -7.95 19.99
C LEU A 367 -17.05 -7.12 19.12
N ASP A 368 -17.02 -7.31 17.81
CA ASP A 368 -17.82 -6.52 16.84
C ASP A 368 -17.67 -4.99 17.03
N LYS A 369 -16.45 -4.53 17.34
CA LYS A 369 -16.22 -3.13 17.79
C LYS A 369 -15.41 -2.29 16.82
N VAL A 370 -14.47 -2.89 16.09
CA VAL A 370 -13.49 -2.15 15.30
C VAL A 370 -14.09 -1.56 14.03
N ASN A 371 -13.43 -0.52 13.51
CA ASN A 371 -13.82 0.12 12.24
C ASN A 371 -13.47 -0.78 11.06
N PRO A 372 -14.43 -1.20 10.21
CA PRO A 372 -14.15 -2.01 9.02
C PRO A 372 -13.68 -1.17 7.82
N GLY A 373 -13.57 0.14 7.95
CA GLY A 373 -13.34 1.09 6.87
C GLY A 373 -12.06 0.81 6.08
N SER A 374 -10.99 0.34 6.72
CA SER A 374 -9.74 0.02 6.03
C SER A 374 -9.93 -1.11 5.00
N VAL A 375 -10.59 -2.21 5.34
CA VAL A 375 -10.90 -3.30 4.39
C VAL A 375 -11.92 -2.84 3.35
N ILE A 376 -12.95 -2.08 3.75
CA ILE A 376 -13.97 -1.57 2.83
C ILE A 376 -13.35 -0.66 1.76
N LEU A 377 -12.46 0.26 2.15
CA LEU A 377 -11.75 1.13 1.22
C LEU A 377 -10.69 0.38 0.39
N SER A 378 -10.10 -0.70 0.94
CA SER A 378 -9.24 -1.60 0.15
C SER A 378 -10.03 -2.34 -0.94
N GLY A 379 -11.28 -2.74 -0.65
CA GLY A 379 -12.19 -3.28 -1.66
C GLY A 379 -12.65 -2.24 -2.68
N GLU A 380 -12.79 -0.98 -2.27
CA GLU A 380 -13.00 0.14 -3.19
C GLU A 380 -11.85 0.27 -4.19
N MET A 381 -10.59 0.23 -3.70
CA MET A 381 -9.40 0.21 -4.56
C MET A 381 -9.38 -1.01 -5.49
N MET A 382 -9.77 -2.18 -4.98
CA MET A 382 -9.89 -3.39 -5.78
C MET A 382 -10.89 -3.20 -6.93
N PHE A 383 -12.04 -2.60 -6.67
CA PHE A 383 -13.04 -2.31 -7.72
C PHE A 383 -12.51 -1.34 -8.77
N ARG A 384 -11.80 -0.29 -8.37
CA ARG A 384 -11.13 0.61 -9.34
C ARG A 384 -10.10 -0.12 -10.18
N TYR A 385 -9.31 -0.99 -9.57
CA TYR A 385 -8.33 -1.79 -10.29
C TYR A 385 -8.99 -2.77 -11.29
N MET A 386 -10.15 -3.31 -10.95
CA MET A 386 -10.98 -4.14 -11.82
C MET A 386 -11.72 -3.35 -12.91
N GLY A 387 -11.72 -2.02 -12.86
CA GLY A 387 -12.53 -1.16 -13.74
C GLY A 387 -14.03 -1.11 -13.39
N TRP A 388 -14.39 -1.47 -12.16
CA TRP A 388 -15.77 -1.39 -11.64
C TRP A 388 -15.98 -0.07 -10.90
N LEU A 389 -15.90 1.04 -11.65
CA LEU A 389 -15.81 2.38 -11.08
C LEU A 389 -17.09 2.80 -10.35
N GLU A 390 -18.27 2.42 -10.87
CA GLU A 390 -19.55 2.78 -10.26
C GLU A 390 -19.74 2.13 -8.87
N ALA A 391 -19.28 0.89 -8.70
CA ALA A 391 -19.30 0.22 -7.40
C ALA A 391 -18.30 0.86 -6.42
N ALA A 392 -17.11 1.26 -6.90
CA ALA A 392 -16.13 1.98 -6.12
C ALA A 392 -16.67 3.35 -5.65
N ASP A 393 -17.25 4.13 -6.56
CA ASP A 393 -17.83 5.43 -6.25
C ASP A 393 -19.01 5.32 -5.27
N ALA A 394 -19.83 4.28 -5.38
CA ALA A 394 -20.91 4.00 -4.45
C ALA A 394 -20.39 3.81 -3.01
N ILE A 395 -19.27 3.08 -2.83
CA ILE A 395 -18.65 2.89 -1.51
C ILE A 395 -18.15 4.22 -0.95
N ILE A 396 -17.46 5.03 -1.74
CA ILE A 396 -16.96 6.35 -1.30
C ILE A 396 -18.12 7.24 -0.86
N ASN A 397 -19.17 7.32 -1.67
CA ASN A 397 -20.36 8.12 -1.37
C ASN A 397 -21.07 7.62 -0.09
N ALA A 398 -21.13 6.30 0.11
CA ALA A 398 -21.70 5.72 1.33
C ALA A 398 -20.87 6.07 2.57
N MET A 399 -19.55 6.02 2.49
CA MET A 399 -18.64 6.45 3.56
C MET A 399 -18.86 7.92 3.91
N ASP A 400 -18.86 8.82 2.92
CA ASP A 400 -19.08 10.25 3.13
C ASP A 400 -20.44 10.52 3.82
N ARG A 401 -21.52 9.88 3.36
CA ARG A 401 -22.86 10.02 3.94
C ARG A 401 -22.91 9.50 5.40
N SER A 402 -22.35 8.33 5.66
CA SER A 402 -22.37 7.71 6.98
C SER A 402 -21.61 8.53 8.01
N ILE A 403 -20.45 9.06 7.65
CA ILE A 403 -19.66 9.96 8.49
C ILE A 403 -20.40 11.28 8.74
N ALA A 404 -21.00 11.87 7.70
CA ALA A 404 -21.80 13.09 7.83
C ALA A 404 -23.01 12.91 8.76
N GLN A 405 -23.62 11.72 8.80
CA GLN A 405 -24.71 11.35 9.75
C GLN A 405 -24.20 11.15 11.18
N LYS A 406 -22.88 11.18 11.39
CA LYS A 406 -22.23 10.93 12.70
C LYS A 406 -22.60 9.58 13.33
N THR A 407 -22.92 8.58 12.52
CA THR A 407 -23.20 7.22 12.97
C THR A 407 -21.98 6.38 12.61
N VAL A 408 -21.06 6.22 13.56
CA VAL A 408 -19.69 5.78 13.30
C VAL A 408 -19.20 4.84 14.40
N THR A 409 -18.12 4.11 14.15
CA THR A 409 -17.49 3.21 15.10
C THR A 409 -16.77 3.97 16.21
N TYR A 410 -16.40 3.26 17.28
CA TYR A 410 -15.87 3.81 18.55
C TYR A 410 -14.66 4.74 18.36
N ASP A 411 -13.82 4.47 17.37
CA ASP A 411 -12.60 5.23 17.10
C ASP A 411 -12.89 6.68 16.68
N PHE A 412 -13.96 6.89 15.93
CA PHE A 412 -14.44 8.22 15.57
C PHE A 412 -15.42 8.78 16.62
N ALA A 413 -16.35 7.96 17.13
CA ALA A 413 -17.38 8.42 18.05
C ALA A 413 -16.79 9.11 19.29
N ARG A 414 -15.71 8.55 19.87
CA ARG A 414 -15.03 9.12 21.04
C ARG A 414 -14.43 10.50 20.83
N LEU A 415 -14.21 10.92 19.59
CA LEU A 415 -13.57 12.19 19.20
C LEU A 415 -14.54 13.13 18.47
N MET A 416 -15.77 12.68 18.18
CA MET A 416 -16.75 13.39 17.37
C MET A 416 -17.96 13.78 18.22
N PRO A 417 -18.08 15.06 18.65
CA PRO A 417 -19.23 15.49 19.48
C PRO A 417 -20.57 15.22 18.82
N GLY A 418 -21.48 14.59 19.57
CA GLY A 418 -22.82 14.25 19.11
C GLY A 418 -22.87 13.06 18.14
N ALA A 419 -21.82 12.26 18.07
CA ALA A 419 -21.82 11.02 17.29
C ALA A 419 -22.55 9.90 18.06
N THR A 420 -23.19 9.01 17.28
CA THR A 420 -23.73 7.75 17.75
C THR A 420 -22.70 6.66 17.50
N GLU A 421 -22.20 6.03 18.57
CA GLU A 421 -21.31 4.87 18.43
C GLU A 421 -22.11 3.66 17.98
N VAL A 422 -21.58 2.96 16.98
CA VAL A 422 -22.15 1.73 16.45
C VAL A 422 -21.10 0.63 16.37
N LYS A 423 -21.57 -0.63 16.32
CA LYS A 423 -20.71 -1.80 16.16
C LYS A 423 -20.12 -1.89 14.75
N CYS A 424 -19.10 -2.72 14.56
CA CYS A 424 -18.51 -3.03 13.26
C CYS A 424 -19.56 -3.49 12.24
N SER A 425 -20.39 -4.48 12.63
CA SER A 425 -21.46 -5.02 11.78
C SER A 425 -22.53 -3.98 11.44
N GLU A 426 -22.94 -3.18 12.43
CA GLU A 426 -23.94 -2.11 12.26
C GLU A 426 -23.43 -1.00 11.34
N PHE A 427 -22.12 -0.66 11.40
CA PHE A 427 -21.53 0.29 10.48
C PHE A 427 -21.58 -0.23 9.03
N GLY A 428 -21.37 -1.53 8.83
CA GLY A 428 -21.60 -2.16 7.52
C GLY A 428 -23.04 -1.99 7.03
N ASP A 429 -24.04 -2.18 7.91
CA ASP A 429 -25.47 -1.98 7.57
C ASP A 429 -25.80 -0.53 7.23
N ILE A 430 -25.16 0.43 7.93
CA ILE A 430 -25.31 1.85 7.65
C ILE A 430 -24.75 2.20 6.27
N LEU A 431 -23.57 1.69 5.94
CA LEU A 431 -22.99 1.88 4.62
C LEU A 431 -23.90 1.31 3.53
N ILE A 432 -24.44 0.10 3.71
CA ILE A 432 -25.37 -0.52 2.75
C ILE A 432 -26.62 0.35 2.53
N ARG A 433 -27.19 0.91 3.60
CA ARG A 433 -28.33 1.84 3.48
C ARG A 433 -27.98 3.15 2.77
N ASN A 434 -26.74 3.56 2.83
CA ASN A 434 -26.24 4.81 2.25
C ASN A 434 -25.69 4.65 0.82
N LEU A 435 -25.60 3.42 0.28
CA LEU A 435 -25.26 3.19 -1.13
C LEU A 435 -26.36 3.79 -2.05
#